data_2642f1b8ea079ed3eb6823aa97b97382
#
_entry.id   2642f1b8ea079ed3eb6823aa97b97382
#
_cell.length_a   1.000
_cell.length_b   1.000
_cell.length_c   1.000
_cell.angle_alpha   90.00
_cell.angle_beta   90.00
_cell.angle_gamma   90.00
#
_symmetry.space_group_name_H-M   'P 1'
#
loop_
_entity.id
_entity.type
_entity.pdbx_description
1 polymer ?
#
loop_
_entity_poly.entity_id
_entity_poly.type
_entity_poly.pdbx_seq_one_letter_code
_entity_poly.pdbx_strand_id
1 'polypeptide(L)'
;MFIGRERELNTLNELYNSGKFEFAVVYGRRRIGKTALINHFIENKDAIFFTGVESNAKQNLENISASIWEYTNGTAIDSAFVSFQAAIEYVFKLAEKKRIVLVLDEYPYVARATKSLASTLQLLIDRYKDTSKLMLILCGSSMSYMEDKVLSYKAPLYGRRTAQIKLLPFSFAETCRYFANYSPEEKALAYGIVGGTPQYILQFDDKRSIEDNVKNTFLNPMSFLYEEPVNLLKQEVREPAIYTAIITAIATGSSRMSEIASKVGEDANVCAMYIKSLINLGIITKETPYGQKESRRSIYSSIDNMFRFWYRFVPDNYSLIARGAADLVYSRIAPHLSEYMGKVFEDICAQYLWEQLLAGQCPISFSSLGRWWGTDEATREQAEIDIVGAQDKNTALVAECKWTNEKVDLAVLKTLIERSKLLGYKHVTYYLFAKSGFTQACIDEAEANQKLILVPYKQMS
;
A
#
# COMPACT_ATOMS: atom_id res chain seq x y z
N MET A 1 16.68 10.45 -6.73
CA MET A 1 16.93 9.03 -7.09
C MET A 1 15.59 8.31 -7.17
N PHE A 2 15.30 7.58 -8.26
CA PHE A 2 14.10 6.75 -8.37
C PHE A 2 14.43 5.37 -7.76
N ILE A 3 13.61 4.86 -6.84
CA ILE A 3 13.86 3.60 -6.12
C ILE A 3 12.62 2.71 -6.24
N GLY A 4 12.85 1.41 -6.39
CA GLY A 4 11.78 0.42 -6.50
C GLY A 4 11.06 0.45 -7.85
N ARG A 5 9.93 -0.23 -7.94
CA ARG A 5 9.06 -0.28 -9.12
C ARG A 5 9.68 -0.98 -10.33
N GLU A 6 10.69 -1.81 -10.13
CA GLU A 6 11.35 -2.52 -11.21
C GLU A 6 10.36 -3.38 -12.01
N ARG A 7 9.41 -4.02 -11.33
CA ARG A 7 8.38 -4.87 -11.95
C ARG A 7 7.42 -4.05 -12.82
N GLU A 8 6.95 -2.92 -12.29
CA GLU A 8 6.04 -2.02 -13.02
C GLU A 8 6.74 -1.38 -14.20
N LEU A 9 7.99 -0.93 -14.04
CA LEU A 9 8.79 -0.39 -15.13
C LEU A 9 9.08 -1.42 -16.22
N ASN A 10 9.41 -2.66 -15.85
CA ASN A 10 9.63 -3.74 -16.81
C ASN A 10 8.36 -3.99 -17.64
N THR A 11 7.19 -4.09 -16.98
CA THR A 11 5.91 -4.24 -17.67
C THR A 11 5.64 -3.10 -18.65
N LEU A 12 5.85 -1.83 -18.23
CA LEU A 12 5.67 -0.68 -19.12
C LEU A 12 6.66 -0.69 -20.29
N ASN A 13 7.93 -1.08 -20.05
CA ASN A 13 8.93 -1.19 -21.11
C ASN A 13 8.64 -2.34 -22.08
N GLU A 14 8.15 -3.48 -21.63
CA GLU A 14 7.71 -4.60 -22.50
C GLU A 14 6.59 -4.14 -23.42
N LEU A 15 5.57 -3.44 -22.90
CA LEU A 15 4.50 -2.87 -23.70
C LEU A 15 5.02 -1.83 -24.69
N TYR A 16 5.92 -0.96 -24.29
CA TYR A 16 6.51 0.03 -25.19
C TYR A 16 7.26 -0.63 -26.34
N ASN A 17 8.05 -1.66 -26.05
CA ASN A 17 8.87 -2.37 -27.03
C ASN A 17 8.07 -3.29 -27.94
N SER A 18 6.80 -3.58 -27.67
CA SER A 18 5.93 -4.38 -28.53
C SER A 18 5.74 -3.78 -29.94
N GLY A 19 5.89 -2.45 -30.05
CA GLY A 19 5.77 -1.70 -31.31
C GLY A 19 4.35 -1.60 -31.88
N LYS A 20 3.35 -2.19 -31.23
CA LYS A 20 1.92 -2.16 -31.60
C LYS A 20 1.12 -1.29 -30.65
N PHE A 21 -0.17 -1.08 -30.93
CA PHE A 21 -1.05 -0.39 -29.98
C PHE A 21 -1.07 -1.09 -28.62
N GLU A 22 -0.87 -0.31 -27.55
CA GLU A 22 -0.96 -0.80 -26.19
C GLU A 22 -1.77 0.17 -25.33
N PHE A 23 -2.53 -0.37 -24.38
CA PHE A 23 -3.33 0.41 -23.46
C PHE A 23 -3.10 -0.04 -22.02
N ALA A 24 -2.37 0.75 -21.27
CA ALA A 24 -2.08 0.51 -19.86
C ALA A 24 -2.95 1.39 -18.96
N VAL A 25 -3.43 0.82 -17.85
CA VAL A 25 -4.10 1.54 -16.78
C VAL A 25 -3.22 1.49 -15.53
N VAL A 26 -2.74 2.67 -15.08
CA VAL A 26 -1.93 2.83 -13.87
C VAL A 26 -2.77 3.50 -12.80
N TYR A 27 -2.99 2.85 -11.68
CA TYR A 27 -3.82 3.42 -10.63
C TYR A 27 -3.32 3.02 -9.24
N GLY A 28 -3.80 3.72 -8.24
CA GLY A 28 -3.40 3.52 -6.86
C GLY A 28 -3.71 4.76 -6.04
N ARG A 29 -3.63 4.64 -4.73
CA ARG A 29 -3.91 5.72 -3.79
C ARG A 29 -3.10 6.98 -4.13
N ARG A 30 -3.57 8.15 -3.67
CA ARG A 30 -2.77 9.38 -3.72
C ARG A 30 -1.42 9.17 -3.03
N ARG A 31 -0.40 9.90 -3.46
CA ARG A 31 0.95 9.93 -2.86
C ARG A 31 1.79 8.66 -3.05
N ILE A 32 1.27 7.65 -3.79
CA ILE A 32 1.93 6.37 -4.03
C ILE A 32 3.01 6.41 -5.12
N GLY A 33 3.20 7.57 -5.78
CA GLY A 33 4.24 7.75 -6.79
C GLY A 33 3.85 7.38 -8.22
N LYS A 34 2.55 7.39 -8.59
CA LYS A 34 2.08 7.10 -9.97
C LYS A 34 2.73 7.99 -11.02
N THR A 35 2.61 9.31 -10.84
CA THR A 35 3.16 10.31 -11.75
C THR A 35 4.69 10.21 -11.83
N ALA A 36 5.37 9.93 -10.70
CA ALA A 36 6.82 9.73 -10.68
C ALA A 36 7.23 8.48 -11.48
N LEU A 37 6.50 7.36 -11.36
CA LEU A 37 6.72 6.15 -12.16
C LEU A 37 6.57 6.44 -13.65
N ILE A 38 5.50 7.12 -14.05
CA ILE A 38 5.22 7.42 -15.45
C ILE A 38 6.25 8.38 -16.01
N ASN A 39 6.62 9.44 -15.27
CA ASN A 39 7.65 10.39 -15.70
C ASN A 39 9.00 9.69 -15.89
N HIS A 40 9.40 8.83 -14.95
CA HIS A 40 10.63 8.05 -15.10
C HIS A 40 10.58 7.09 -16.29
N PHE A 41 9.41 6.47 -16.54
CA PHE A 41 9.23 5.59 -17.69
C PHE A 41 9.34 6.34 -19.04
N ILE A 42 8.82 7.56 -19.14
CA ILE A 42 8.79 8.33 -20.42
C ILE A 42 10.03 9.20 -20.64
N GLU A 43 10.98 9.28 -19.69
CA GLU A 43 12.11 10.22 -19.67
C GLU A 43 12.90 10.30 -20.97
N ASN A 44 13.03 9.20 -21.71
CA ASN A 44 13.75 9.16 -22.98
C ASN A 44 12.87 8.61 -24.12
N LYS A 45 11.59 8.92 -24.11
CA LYS A 45 10.62 8.42 -25.08
C LYS A 45 9.83 9.56 -25.72
N ASP A 46 9.40 9.35 -26.94
CA ASP A 46 8.42 10.22 -27.60
C ASP A 46 7.10 10.15 -26.82
N ALA A 47 6.79 11.16 -26.02
CA ALA A 47 5.63 11.15 -25.13
C ALA A 47 4.90 12.49 -25.13
N ILE A 48 3.57 12.41 -25.06
CA ILE A 48 2.65 13.51 -24.78
C ILE A 48 2.10 13.27 -23.40
N PHE A 49 2.39 14.18 -22.46
CA PHE A 49 1.94 14.07 -21.07
C PHE A 49 0.92 15.17 -20.78
N PHE A 50 -0.28 14.76 -20.41
CA PHE A 50 -1.37 15.65 -20.05
C PHE A 50 -1.88 15.30 -18.65
N THR A 51 -1.96 16.29 -17.77
CA THR A 51 -2.58 16.14 -16.45
C THR A 51 -3.96 16.77 -16.42
N GLY A 52 -4.96 15.96 -16.16
CA GLY A 52 -6.33 16.41 -15.95
C GLY A 52 -6.47 17.25 -14.68
N VAL A 53 -7.18 18.35 -14.79
CA VAL A 53 -7.47 19.24 -13.65
C VAL A 53 -8.94 19.17 -13.26
N GLU A 54 -9.25 19.41 -11.99
CA GLU A 54 -10.62 19.49 -11.49
C GLU A 54 -11.26 20.80 -11.96
N SER A 55 -11.68 20.79 -13.24
CA SER A 55 -12.27 21.92 -13.94
C SER A 55 -13.29 21.45 -14.96
N ASN A 56 -13.84 22.36 -15.77
CA ASN A 56 -14.78 22.04 -16.83
C ASN A 56 -14.09 21.35 -18.04
N ALA A 57 -14.91 20.82 -18.97
CA ALA A 57 -14.44 20.14 -20.17
C ALA A 57 -13.62 21.05 -21.09
N LYS A 58 -13.98 22.35 -21.18
CA LYS A 58 -13.30 23.30 -22.06
C LYS A 58 -11.84 23.51 -21.63
N GLN A 59 -11.61 23.80 -20.34
CA GLN A 59 -10.26 23.99 -19.81
C GLN A 59 -9.38 22.74 -19.97
N ASN A 60 -9.92 21.57 -19.70
CA ASN A 60 -9.17 20.33 -19.91
C ASN A 60 -8.88 20.06 -21.41
N LEU A 61 -9.78 20.46 -22.32
CA LEU A 61 -9.54 20.36 -23.76
C LEU A 61 -8.44 21.33 -24.23
N GLU A 62 -8.44 22.57 -23.71
CA GLU A 62 -7.38 23.53 -23.96
C GLU A 62 -6.03 23.01 -23.50
N ASN A 63 -5.96 22.45 -22.28
CA ASN A 63 -4.74 21.91 -21.71
C ASN A 63 -4.17 20.71 -22.51
N ILE A 64 -5.00 19.75 -22.88
CA ILE A 64 -4.52 18.60 -23.72
C ILE A 64 -4.11 19.09 -25.11
N SER A 65 -4.81 20.07 -25.68
CA SER A 65 -4.45 20.66 -26.97
C SER A 65 -3.08 21.32 -26.89
N ALA A 66 -2.80 22.08 -25.83
CA ALA A 66 -1.50 22.70 -25.61
C ALA A 66 -0.38 21.66 -25.50
N SER A 67 -0.59 20.56 -24.75
CA SER A 67 0.39 19.46 -24.64
C SER A 67 0.68 18.79 -26.01
N ILE A 68 -0.36 18.62 -26.85
CA ILE A 68 -0.19 18.04 -28.20
C ILE A 68 0.57 19.00 -29.10
N TRP A 69 0.26 20.30 -29.06
CA TRP A 69 0.95 21.30 -29.89
C TRP A 69 2.40 21.52 -29.46
N GLU A 70 2.68 21.51 -28.15
CA GLU A 70 4.05 21.57 -27.63
C GLU A 70 4.89 20.40 -28.16
N TYR A 71 4.33 19.19 -28.14
CA TYR A 71 5.00 17.98 -28.66
C TYR A 71 5.24 18.08 -30.19
N THR A 72 4.28 18.59 -30.97
CA THR A 72 4.37 18.60 -32.44
C THR A 72 5.14 19.77 -33.02
N ASN A 73 5.09 20.93 -32.37
CA ASN A 73 5.61 22.21 -32.89
C ASN A 73 6.74 22.79 -32.02
N GLY A 74 7.05 22.18 -30.87
CA GLY A 74 8.03 22.67 -29.91
C GLY A 74 7.56 23.87 -29.08
N THR A 75 6.35 24.38 -29.32
CA THR A 75 5.73 25.46 -28.56
C THR A 75 4.23 25.24 -28.43
N ALA A 76 3.65 25.63 -27.30
CA ALA A 76 2.20 25.65 -27.16
C ALA A 76 1.59 26.70 -28.12
N ILE A 77 0.54 26.33 -28.83
CA ILE A 77 -0.22 27.22 -29.70
C ILE A 77 -1.52 27.56 -28.96
N ASP A 78 -1.92 28.83 -28.99
CA ASP A 78 -3.20 29.29 -28.43
C ASP A 78 -4.38 28.91 -29.37
N SER A 79 -4.51 27.62 -29.63
CA SER A 79 -5.58 27.04 -30.44
C SER A 79 -5.93 25.66 -29.91
N ALA A 80 -7.13 25.52 -29.41
CA ALA A 80 -7.64 24.23 -28.95
C ALA A 80 -8.25 23.43 -30.09
N PHE A 81 -8.17 22.09 -30.01
CA PHE A 81 -8.96 21.20 -30.84
C PHE A 81 -10.46 21.43 -30.60
N VAL A 82 -11.28 21.13 -31.61
CA VAL A 82 -12.74 21.32 -31.49
C VAL A 82 -13.41 20.33 -30.52
N SER A 83 -12.74 19.23 -30.20
CA SER A 83 -13.23 18.21 -29.26
C SER A 83 -12.11 17.29 -28.76
N PHE A 84 -12.32 16.60 -27.64
CA PHE A 84 -11.43 15.52 -27.18
C PHE A 84 -11.27 14.42 -28.24
N GLN A 85 -12.33 14.12 -29.01
CA GLN A 85 -12.23 13.15 -30.09
C GLN A 85 -11.21 13.60 -31.12
N ALA A 86 -11.30 14.84 -31.59
CA ALA A 86 -10.36 15.37 -32.60
C ALA A 86 -8.92 15.41 -32.08
N ALA A 87 -8.73 15.81 -30.83
CA ALA A 87 -7.41 15.85 -30.18
C ALA A 87 -6.77 14.46 -30.09
N ILE A 88 -7.50 13.49 -29.55
CA ILE A 88 -6.99 12.14 -29.36
C ILE A 88 -6.83 11.39 -30.69
N GLU A 89 -7.77 11.57 -31.64
CA GLU A 89 -7.66 10.99 -32.99
C GLU A 89 -6.42 11.51 -33.72
N TYR A 90 -6.08 12.79 -33.55
CA TYR A 90 -4.86 13.36 -34.09
C TYR A 90 -3.61 12.64 -33.57
N VAL A 91 -3.56 12.33 -32.28
CA VAL A 91 -2.44 11.58 -31.70
C VAL A 91 -2.38 10.14 -32.20
N PHE A 92 -3.54 9.46 -32.37
CA PHE A 92 -3.59 8.13 -32.99
C PHE A 92 -2.98 8.12 -34.39
N LYS A 93 -3.31 9.13 -35.22
CA LYS A 93 -2.77 9.29 -36.59
C LYS A 93 -1.27 9.61 -36.61
N LEU A 94 -0.79 10.46 -35.68
CA LEU A 94 0.66 10.69 -35.49
C LEU A 94 1.39 9.39 -35.19
N ALA A 95 0.79 8.55 -34.34
CA ALA A 95 1.36 7.30 -33.91
C ALA A 95 1.29 6.16 -34.96
N GLU A 96 0.65 6.34 -36.09
CA GLU A 96 0.77 5.41 -37.25
C GLU A 96 2.20 5.37 -37.80
N LYS A 97 2.90 6.50 -37.77
CA LYS A 97 4.26 6.66 -38.32
C LYS A 97 5.36 6.29 -37.34
N LYS A 98 5.19 6.59 -36.06
CA LYS A 98 6.20 6.36 -35.01
C LYS A 98 5.56 5.96 -33.70
N ARG A 99 6.34 5.33 -32.81
CA ARG A 99 5.92 5.01 -31.44
C ARG A 99 5.74 6.30 -30.65
N ILE A 100 4.55 6.51 -30.05
CA ILE A 100 4.26 7.63 -29.19
C ILE A 100 3.59 7.10 -27.92
N VAL A 101 3.92 7.67 -26.77
CA VAL A 101 3.21 7.44 -25.51
C VAL A 101 2.28 8.62 -25.24
N LEU A 102 0.98 8.38 -25.11
CA LEU A 102 0.00 9.37 -24.64
C LEU A 102 -0.37 9.05 -23.20
N VAL A 103 -0.03 9.94 -22.29
CA VAL A 103 -0.39 9.84 -20.86
C VAL A 103 -1.54 10.78 -20.56
N LEU A 104 -2.63 10.23 -20.04
CA LEU A 104 -3.73 10.99 -19.45
C LEU A 104 -3.65 10.80 -17.92
N ASP A 105 -2.89 11.65 -17.26
CA ASP A 105 -2.76 11.63 -15.80
C ASP A 105 -3.96 12.32 -15.15
N GLU A 106 -4.35 11.87 -13.97
CA GLU A 106 -5.58 12.25 -13.26
C GLU A 106 -6.84 12.18 -14.17
N TYR A 107 -6.90 11.11 -14.99
CA TYR A 107 -8.01 10.80 -15.89
C TYR A 107 -9.40 10.95 -15.24
N PRO A 108 -9.64 10.59 -13.98
CA PRO A 108 -10.94 10.76 -13.33
C PRO A 108 -11.48 12.19 -13.37
N TYR A 109 -10.64 13.23 -13.31
CA TYR A 109 -11.11 14.62 -13.38
C TYR A 109 -11.67 14.95 -14.78
N VAL A 110 -10.92 14.58 -15.81
CA VAL A 110 -11.32 14.84 -17.21
C VAL A 110 -12.58 14.06 -17.57
N ALA A 111 -12.66 12.80 -17.15
CA ALA A 111 -13.80 11.94 -17.45
C ALA A 111 -15.09 12.33 -16.68
N ARG A 112 -14.97 12.94 -15.51
CA ARG A 112 -16.13 13.53 -14.81
C ARG A 112 -16.65 14.78 -15.52
N ALA A 113 -15.73 15.61 -16.02
CA ALA A 113 -16.07 16.81 -16.78
C ALA A 113 -16.62 16.47 -18.20
N THR A 114 -16.14 15.37 -18.80
CA THR A 114 -16.47 14.95 -20.17
C THR A 114 -17.03 13.54 -20.16
N LYS A 115 -18.34 13.40 -19.94
CA LYS A 115 -19.01 12.07 -19.81
C LYS A 115 -18.82 11.14 -21.00
N SER A 116 -18.63 11.68 -22.20
CA SER A 116 -18.40 10.90 -23.43
C SER A 116 -16.96 10.40 -23.60
N LEU A 117 -15.99 10.85 -22.77
CA LEU A 117 -14.57 10.58 -23.00
C LEU A 117 -14.24 9.09 -23.04
N ALA A 118 -14.79 8.28 -22.14
CA ALA A 118 -14.58 6.84 -22.13
C ALA A 118 -15.10 6.16 -23.41
N SER A 119 -16.27 6.55 -23.91
CA SER A 119 -16.83 6.03 -25.17
C SER A 119 -16.07 6.53 -26.38
N THR A 120 -15.58 7.77 -26.34
CA THR A 120 -14.71 8.33 -27.37
C THR A 120 -13.40 7.53 -27.47
N LEU A 121 -12.74 7.28 -26.36
CA LEU A 121 -11.55 6.42 -26.32
C LEU A 121 -11.84 5.02 -26.84
N GLN A 122 -12.98 4.44 -26.46
CA GLN A 122 -13.41 3.13 -26.95
C GLN A 122 -13.49 3.11 -28.50
N LEU A 123 -14.19 4.07 -29.11
CA LEU A 123 -14.36 4.17 -30.57
C LEU A 123 -13.02 4.35 -31.28
N LEU A 124 -12.13 5.19 -30.75
CA LEU A 124 -10.82 5.43 -31.33
C LEU A 124 -9.90 4.22 -31.23
N ILE A 125 -9.88 3.54 -30.08
CA ILE A 125 -9.12 2.31 -29.90
C ILE A 125 -9.59 1.25 -30.90
N ASP A 126 -10.90 1.01 -30.98
CA ASP A 126 -11.46 0.01 -31.89
C ASP A 126 -11.16 0.31 -33.37
N ARG A 127 -11.04 1.60 -33.74
CA ARG A 127 -10.73 2.03 -35.11
C ARG A 127 -9.24 1.93 -35.44
N TYR A 128 -8.36 2.26 -34.53
CA TYR A 128 -6.94 2.49 -34.82
C TYR A 128 -5.97 1.46 -34.20
N LYS A 129 -6.43 0.53 -33.35
CA LYS A 129 -5.57 -0.44 -32.66
C LYS A 129 -4.71 -1.31 -33.60
N ASP A 130 -5.16 -1.54 -34.81
CA ASP A 130 -4.46 -2.41 -35.76
C ASP A 130 -3.46 -1.63 -36.66
N THR A 131 -3.53 -0.30 -36.68
CA THR A 131 -2.68 0.56 -37.53
C THR A 131 -1.77 1.48 -36.72
N SER A 132 -2.19 1.89 -35.54
CA SER A 132 -1.44 2.83 -34.71
C SER A 132 -0.44 2.12 -33.77
N LYS A 133 0.72 2.75 -33.60
CA LYS A 133 1.75 2.34 -32.64
C LYS A 133 1.63 3.11 -31.30
N LEU A 134 0.47 3.68 -31.02
CA LEU A 134 0.22 4.43 -29.80
C LEU A 134 0.31 3.53 -28.57
N MET A 135 1.01 3.99 -27.52
CA MET A 135 0.87 3.48 -26.18
C MET A 135 0.06 4.48 -25.36
N LEU A 136 -1.18 4.13 -25.05
CA LEU A 136 -2.06 4.93 -24.21
C LEU A 136 -1.89 4.53 -22.73
N ILE A 137 -1.67 5.50 -21.85
CA ILE A 137 -1.62 5.30 -20.40
C ILE A 137 -2.71 6.15 -19.76
N LEU A 138 -3.68 5.51 -19.11
CA LEU A 138 -4.61 6.21 -18.23
C LEU A 138 -4.11 6.08 -16.79
N CYS A 139 -3.92 7.20 -16.12
CA CYS A 139 -3.50 7.25 -14.73
C CYS A 139 -4.57 7.91 -13.87
N GLY A 140 -4.77 7.42 -12.64
CA GLY A 140 -5.73 8.02 -11.72
C GLY A 140 -5.52 7.65 -10.26
N SER A 141 -5.76 8.62 -9.39
CA SER A 141 -5.65 8.47 -7.94
C SER A 141 -6.96 8.02 -7.28
N SER A 142 -8.10 8.27 -7.88
CA SER A 142 -9.41 7.85 -7.38
C SER A 142 -9.62 6.35 -7.60
N MET A 143 -9.31 5.53 -6.59
CA MET A 143 -9.39 4.06 -6.64
C MET A 143 -10.76 3.57 -7.09
N SER A 144 -11.83 4.04 -6.43
CA SER A 144 -13.21 3.64 -6.75
C SER A 144 -13.59 4.02 -8.18
N TYR A 145 -13.20 5.22 -8.65
CA TYR A 145 -13.47 5.63 -10.02
C TYR A 145 -12.77 4.71 -11.04
N MET A 146 -11.48 4.43 -10.81
CA MET A 146 -10.71 3.58 -11.72
C MET A 146 -11.27 2.16 -11.75
N GLU A 147 -11.59 1.58 -10.61
CA GLU A 147 -12.15 0.23 -10.51
C GLU A 147 -13.57 0.14 -11.10
N ASP A 148 -14.46 1.09 -10.80
CA ASP A 148 -15.87 1.04 -11.21
C ASP A 148 -16.11 1.54 -12.64
N LYS A 149 -15.38 2.58 -13.11
CA LYS A 149 -15.66 3.29 -14.36
C LYS A 149 -14.65 3.00 -15.48
N VAL A 150 -13.48 2.46 -15.17
CA VAL A 150 -12.45 2.12 -16.17
C VAL A 150 -12.27 0.61 -16.28
N LEU A 151 -12.15 -0.08 -15.14
CA LEU A 151 -11.77 -1.50 -15.10
C LEU A 151 -12.97 -2.45 -15.05
N SER A 152 -14.13 -2.00 -14.60
CA SER A 152 -15.35 -2.79 -14.47
C SER A 152 -15.82 -3.34 -15.81
N TYR A 153 -16.40 -4.53 -15.82
CA TYR A 153 -16.97 -5.17 -17.03
C TYR A 153 -18.09 -4.36 -17.70
N LYS A 154 -18.71 -3.43 -17.00
CA LYS A 154 -19.72 -2.49 -17.54
C LYS A 154 -19.12 -1.23 -18.15
N ALA A 155 -17.81 -1.00 -17.97
CA ALA A 155 -17.14 0.20 -18.46
C ALA A 155 -16.86 0.10 -19.97
N PRO A 156 -16.95 1.23 -20.74
CA PRO A 156 -16.67 1.23 -22.18
C PRO A 156 -15.28 0.72 -22.56
N LEU A 157 -14.29 0.92 -21.67
CA LEU A 157 -12.90 0.52 -21.88
C LEU A 157 -12.59 -0.93 -21.46
N TYR A 158 -13.59 -1.65 -20.93
CA TYR A 158 -13.40 -3.05 -20.56
C TYR A 158 -12.97 -3.92 -21.74
N GLY A 159 -12.01 -4.82 -21.51
CA GLY A 159 -11.49 -5.73 -22.54
C GLY A 159 -10.54 -5.11 -23.56
N ARG A 160 -10.24 -3.80 -23.48
CA ARG A 160 -9.32 -3.09 -24.39
C ARG A 160 -7.94 -2.83 -23.82
N ARG A 161 -7.82 -2.91 -22.48
CA ARG A 161 -6.52 -2.75 -21.82
C ARG A 161 -5.62 -3.95 -22.07
N THR A 162 -4.34 -3.66 -22.30
CA THR A 162 -3.27 -4.67 -22.44
C THR A 162 -2.51 -4.87 -21.13
N ALA A 163 -2.53 -3.86 -20.24
CA ALA A 163 -2.00 -3.99 -18.88
C ALA A 163 -2.81 -3.20 -17.86
N GLN A 164 -2.75 -3.69 -16.62
CA GLN A 164 -3.35 -3.05 -15.45
C GLN A 164 -2.32 -3.08 -14.31
N ILE A 165 -1.89 -1.90 -13.89
CA ILE A 165 -0.86 -1.72 -12.86
C ILE A 165 -1.49 -1.02 -11.67
N LYS A 166 -1.75 -1.77 -10.61
CA LYS A 166 -2.18 -1.24 -9.30
C LYS A 166 -0.94 -0.98 -8.46
N LEU A 167 -0.59 0.29 -8.27
CA LEU A 167 0.52 0.66 -7.40
C LEU A 167 0.14 0.52 -5.93
N LEU A 168 0.94 -0.25 -5.21
CA LEU A 168 0.84 -0.44 -3.77
C LEU A 168 1.95 0.36 -3.06
N PRO A 169 1.85 0.58 -1.74
CA PRO A 169 2.99 1.06 -0.95
C PRO A 169 4.21 0.19 -1.17
N PHE A 170 5.40 0.75 -1.00
CA PHE A 170 6.64 -0.01 -1.00
C PHE A 170 6.63 -1.08 0.10
N SER A 171 7.24 -2.21 -0.18
CA SER A 171 7.55 -3.22 0.83
C SER A 171 8.55 -2.67 1.86
N PHE A 172 8.74 -3.42 2.94
CA PHE A 172 9.80 -3.11 3.91
C PHE A 172 11.17 -3.05 3.24
N ALA A 173 11.52 -4.04 2.42
CA ALA A 173 12.80 -4.09 1.72
C ALA A 173 12.99 -2.91 0.75
N GLU A 174 11.97 -2.54 -0.01
CA GLU A 174 12.02 -1.35 -0.88
C GLU A 174 12.19 -0.07 -0.06
N THR A 175 11.47 0.07 1.07
CA THR A 175 11.57 1.23 1.95
C THR A 175 12.96 1.34 2.59
N CYS A 176 13.60 0.23 2.96
CA CYS A 176 14.96 0.22 3.50
C CYS A 176 16.00 0.82 2.54
N ARG A 177 15.76 0.75 1.23
CA ARG A 177 16.65 1.34 0.21
C ARG A 177 16.68 2.88 0.25
N TYR A 178 15.62 3.51 0.77
CA TYR A 178 15.58 4.96 1.01
C TYR A 178 16.39 5.38 2.24
N PHE A 179 16.45 4.51 3.25
CA PHE A 179 17.07 4.81 4.53
C PHE A 179 18.44 4.12 4.64
N ALA A 180 19.35 4.45 3.71
CA ALA A 180 20.64 3.80 3.62
C ALA A 180 21.54 4.04 4.85
N ASN A 181 21.39 5.21 5.51
CA ASN A 181 22.20 5.59 6.66
C ASN A 181 21.65 5.05 8.00
N TYR A 182 20.42 4.56 8.04
CA TYR A 182 19.85 4.01 9.24
C TYR A 182 20.37 2.61 9.55
N SER A 183 20.54 2.32 10.84
CA SER A 183 20.74 0.97 11.33
C SER A 183 19.52 0.09 11.01
N PRO A 184 19.65 -1.24 11.03
CA PRO A 184 18.51 -2.13 10.83
C PRO A 184 17.30 -1.79 11.72
N GLU A 185 17.52 -1.50 13.00
CA GLU A 185 16.44 -1.16 13.93
C GLU A 185 15.75 0.17 13.56
N GLU A 186 16.53 1.19 13.20
CA GLU A 186 15.98 2.47 12.76
C GLU A 186 15.20 2.35 11.44
N LYS A 187 15.62 1.48 10.52
CA LYS A 187 14.87 1.16 9.30
C LYS A 187 13.50 0.57 9.61
N ALA A 188 13.41 -0.38 10.57
CA ALA A 188 12.13 -0.93 10.99
C ALA A 188 11.25 0.13 11.65
N LEU A 189 11.82 0.96 12.54
CA LEU A 189 11.11 2.06 13.18
C LEU A 189 10.58 3.07 12.15
N ALA A 190 11.43 3.50 11.21
CA ALA A 190 11.03 4.40 10.14
C ALA A 190 9.87 3.80 9.31
N TYR A 191 10.00 2.55 8.86
CA TYR A 191 8.93 1.86 8.16
C TYR A 191 7.66 1.73 9.00
N GLY A 192 7.79 1.43 10.28
CA GLY A 192 6.67 1.35 11.22
C GLY A 192 5.95 2.70 11.41
N ILE A 193 6.66 3.82 11.27
CA ILE A 193 6.13 5.17 11.48
C ILE A 193 5.56 5.76 10.18
N VAL A 194 6.34 5.78 9.09
CA VAL A 194 5.90 6.43 7.83
C VAL A 194 5.34 5.46 6.79
N GLY A 195 5.48 4.16 6.99
CA GLY A 195 5.03 3.13 6.06
C GLY A 195 5.82 3.12 4.75
N GLY A 196 5.24 2.48 3.73
CA GLY A 196 5.83 2.35 2.40
C GLY A 196 5.34 3.38 1.37
N THR A 197 4.62 4.43 1.77
CA THR A 197 4.14 5.46 0.84
C THR A 197 5.25 6.44 0.51
N PRO A 198 5.69 6.57 -0.77
CA PRO A 198 6.86 7.38 -1.14
C PRO A 198 6.84 8.81 -0.61
N GLN A 199 5.68 9.50 -0.71
CA GLN A 199 5.55 10.88 -0.24
C GLN A 199 5.79 11.02 1.27
N TYR A 200 5.48 9.98 2.05
CA TYR A 200 5.68 9.99 3.50
C TYR A 200 7.12 9.63 3.87
N ILE A 201 7.71 8.68 3.15
CA ILE A 201 9.12 8.29 3.31
C ILE A 201 10.02 9.51 3.10
N LEU A 202 9.75 10.33 2.08
CA LEU A 202 10.51 11.53 1.76
C LEU A 202 10.44 12.64 2.84
N GLN A 203 9.57 12.51 3.84
CA GLN A 203 9.52 13.45 4.96
C GLN A 203 10.55 13.12 6.06
N PHE A 204 11.12 11.91 6.02
CA PHE A 204 12.18 11.51 6.96
C PHE A 204 13.57 11.71 6.32
N ASP A 205 14.49 12.23 7.11
CA ASP A 205 15.90 12.39 6.78
C ASP A 205 16.70 11.34 7.56
N ASP A 206 17.30 10.38 6.89
CA ASP A 206 18.07 9.30 7.52
C ASP A 206 19.44 9.73 8.06
N LYS A 207 19.76 11.02 8.00
CA LYS A 207 20.88 11.64 8.70
C LYS A 207 20.50 12.15 10.10
N ARG A 208 19.22 12.16 10.43
CA ARG A 208 18.66 12.55 11.73
C ARG A 208 18.17 11.32 12.48
N SER A 209 18.12 11.44 13.79
CA SER A 209 17.51 10.38 14.63
C SER A 209 16.03 10.17 14.30
N ILE A 210 15.49 9.00 14.65
CA ILE A 210 14.04 8.74 14.56
C ILE A 210 13.26 9.75 15.40
N GLU A 211 13.77 10.09 16.60
CA GLU A 211 13.20 11.10 17.47
C GLU A 211 13.07 12.47 16.78
N ASP A 212 14.18 12.97 16.21
CA ASP A 212 14.18 14.26 15.51
C ASP A 212 13.23 14.26 14.32
N ASN A 213 13.19 13.18 13.55
CA ASN A 213 12.26 13.05 12.44
C ASN A 213 10.81 13.09 12.91
N VAL A 214 10.44 12.35 13.95
CA VAL A 214 9.08 12.37 14.51
C VAL A 214 8.71 13.76 15.01
N LYS A 215 9.61 14.42 15.76
CA LYS A 215 9.40 15.79 16.27
C LYS A 215 9.19 16.79 15.13
N ASN A 216 10.01 16.71 14.08
CA ASN A 216 9.96 17.66 12.97
C ASN A 216 8.82 17.42 11.98
N THR A 217 8.20 16.25 11.99
CA THR A 217 7.15 15.87 11.04
C THR A 217 5.78 15.71 11.70
N PHE A 218 5.61 14.76 12.61
CA PHE A 218 4.31 14.47 13.25
C PHE A 218 3.97 15.42 14.39
N LEU A 219 4.99 15.94 15.08
CA LEU A 219 4.82 16.81 16.25
C LEU A 219 5.12 18.29 15.97
N ASN A 220 5.12 18.66 14.70
CA ASN A 220 5.29 20.03 14.22
C ASN A 220 4.07 20.48 13.41
N PRO A 221 3.26 21.43 13.90
CA PRO A 221 2.05 21.91 13.19
C PRO A 221 2.32 22.49 11.79
N MET A 222 3.56 22.90 11.50
CA MET A 222 3.94 23.44 10.20
C MET A 222 4.36 22.36 9.19
N SER A 223 4.41 21.07 9.63
CA SER A 223 4.86 19.99 8.77
C SER A 223 3.71 19.33 8.01
N PHE A 224 4.06 18.75 6.89
CA PHE A 224 3.12 18.05 6.03
C PHE A 224 2.42 16.86 6.71
N LEU A 225 3.16 16.04 7.50
CA LEU A 225 2.58 14.83 8.11
C LEU A 225 1.67 15.12 9.30
N TYR A 226 1.73 16.33 9.87
CA TYR A 226 0.90 16.70 11.02
C TYR A 226 -0.61 16.68 10.70
N GLU A 227 -1.01 17.17 9.54
CA GLU A 227 -2.41 17.21 9.12
C GLU A 227 -2.75 16.23 7.98
N GLU A 228 -1.76 15.52 7.46
CA GLU A 228 -1.93 14.70 6.27
C GLU A 228 -3.07 13.68 6.35
N PRO A 229 -3.24 12.88 7.43
CA PRO A 229 -4.33 11.90 7.50
C PRO A 229 -5.70 12.55 7.40
N VAL A 230 -5.89 13.70 8.06
CA VAL A 230 -7.15 14.46 8.02
C VAL A 230 -7.37 15.06 6.63
N ASN A 231 -6.34 15.63 6.03
CA ASN A 231 -6.42 16.24 4.70
C ASN A 231 -6.65 15.21 3.60
N LEU A 232 -6.04 14.02 3.69
CA LEU A 232 -6.29 12.94 2.75
C LEU A 232 -7.74 12.46 2.85
N LEU A 233 -8.28 12.28 4.04
CA LEU A 233 -9.68 11.91 4.21
C LEU A 233 -10.63 12.95 3.63
N LYS A 234 -10.40 14.25 3.88
CA LYS A 234 -11.22 15.34 3.30
C LYS A 234 -11.24 15.32 1.77
N GLN A 235 -10.16 14.86 1.13
CA GLN A 235 -10.07 14.75 -0.34
C GLN A 235 -10.76 13.51 -0.90
N GLU A 236 -10.85 12.42 -0.11
CA GLU A 236 -11.36 11.14 -0.59
C GLU A 236 -12.80 10.87 -0.17
N VAL A 237 -13.30 11.49 0.92
CA VAL A 237 -14.61 11.20 1.49
C VAL A 237 -15.41 12.46 1.83
N ARG A 238 -16.76 12.35 1.83
CA ARG A 238 -17.65 13.49 2.07
C ARG A 238 -17.80 13.85 3.55
N GLU A 239 -17.76 12.87 4.44
CA GLU A 239 -18.01 13.02 5.88
C GLU A 239 -16.82 12.51 6.69
N PRO A 240 -15.69 13.23 6.71
CA PRO A 240 -14.44 12.73 7.28
C PRO A 240 -14.48 12.48 8.80
N ALA A 241 -15.44 13.05 9.53
CA ALA A 241 -15.53 12.93 10.98
C ALA A 241 -15.74 11.47 11.45
N ILE A 242 -16.70 10.76 10.83
CA ILE A 242 -17.00 9.36 11.17
C ILE A 242 -15.82 8.45 10.78
N TYR A 243 -15.22 8.69 9.62
CA TYR A 243 -14.00 7.97 9.20
C TYR A 243 -12.87 8.13 10.21
N THR A 244 -12.64 9.37 10.66
CA THR A 244 -11.64 9.68 11.70
C THR A 244 -11.94 8.92 12.98
N ALA A 245 -13.18 8.92 13.46
CA ALA A 245 -13.59 8.22 14.67
C ALA A 245 -13.34 6.69 14.56
N ILE A 246 -13.67 6.09 13.41
CA ILE A 246 -13.44 4.65 13.15
C ILE A 246 -11.95 4.33 13.15
N ILE A 247 -11.12 5.12 12.45
CA ILE A 247 -9.67 4.88 12.40
C ILE A 247 -9.06 5.05 13.79
N THR A 248 -9.48 6.07 14.54
CA THR A 248 -9.03 6.27 15.93
C THR A 248 -9.41 5.07 16.81
N ALA A 249 -10.65 4.57 16.72
CA ALA A 249 -11.08 3.41 17.48
C ALA A 249 -10.19 2.19 17.19
N ILE A 250 -9.87 1.94 15.92
CA ILE A 250 -9.00 0.83 15.49
C ILE A 250 -7.56 1.05 15.94
N ALA A 251 -6.99 2.24 15.75
CA ALA A 251 -5.62 2.56 16.12
C ALA A 251 -5.38 2.49 17.64
N THR A 252 -6.43 2.68 18.43
CA THR A 252 -6.41 2.58 19.91
C THR A 252 -6.89 1.23 20.43
N GLY A 253 -6.95 0.19 19.59
CA GLY A 253 -7.10 -1.22 19.99
C GLY A 253 -8.46 -1.86 19.76
N SER A 254 -9.51 -1.12 19.31
CA SER A 254 -10.80 -1.74 18.96
C SER A 254 -10.64 -2.51 17.64
N SER A 255 -10.92 -3.80 17.65
CA SER A 255 -10.71 -4.64 16.47
C SER A 255 -12.01 -5.27 15.93
N ARG A 256 -13.01 -5.45 16.76
CA ARG A 256 -14.30 -6.06 16.38
C ARG A 256 -15.31 -4.98 15.98
N MET A 257 -16.20 -5.30 15.06
CA MET A 257 -17.27 -4.38 14.61
C MET A 257 -18.09 -3.81 15.78
N SER A 258 -18.44 -4.63 16.77
CA SER A 258 -19.21 -4.19 17.94
C SER A 258 -18.43 -3.20 18.82
N GLU A 259 -17.13 -3.40 18.98
CA GLU A 259 -16.24 -2.53 19.75
C GLU A 259 -16.08 -1.17 19.05
N ILE A 260 -15.85 -1.21 17.72
CA ILE A 260 -15.72 -0.01 16.89
C ILE A 260 -17.03 0.79 16.91
N ALA A 261 -18.16 0.15 16.66
CA ALA A 261 -19.49 0.79 16.65
C ALA A 261 -19.81 1.44 18.00
N SER A 262 -19.56 0.72 19.10
CA SER A 262 -19.75 1.24 20.46
C SER A 262 -18.87 2.46 20.74
N LYS A 263 -17.61 2.44 20.30
CA LYS A 263 -16.66 3.53 20.56
C LYS A 263 -16.92 4.76 19.68
N VAL A 264 -17.42 4.55 18.47
CA VAL A 264 -17.81 5.62 17.53
C VAL A 264 -19.19 6.22 17.89
N GLY A 265 -20.04 5.44 18.55
CA GLY A 265 -21.41 5.86 18.89
C GLY A 265 -22.39 5.73 17.72
N GLU A 266 -22.11 4.84 16.75
CA GLU A 266 -22.92 4.60 15.56
C GLU A 266 -23.36 3.14 15.45
N ASP A 267 -24.42 2.88 14.67
CA ASP A 267 -24.85 1.52 14.38
C ASP A 267 -23.80 0.72 13.60
N ALA A 268 -23.68 -0.58 13.89
CA ALA A 268 -22.75 -1.48 13.23
C ALA A 268 -22.89 -1.49 11.68
N ASN A 269 -24.12 -1.37 11.16
CA ASN A 269 -24.38 -1.31 9.72
C ASN A 269 -23.85 0.00 9.11
N VAL A 270 -23.97 1.11 9.82
CA VAL A 270 -23.44 2.41 9.42
C VAL A 270 -21.92 2.33 9.41
N CYS A 271 -21.28 1.86 10.49
CA CYS A 271 -19.85 1.64 10.56
C CYS A 271 -19.35 0.73 9.43
N ALA A 272 -20.08 -0.33 9.07
CA ALA A 272 -19.68 -1.25 8.00
C ALA A 272 -19.56 -0.57 6.63
N MET A 273 -20.41 0.41 6.30
CA MET A 273 -20.31 1.18 5.05
C MET A 273 -19.03 2.03 5.03
N TYR A 274 -18.73 2.72 6.11
CA TYR A 274 -17.53 3.55 6.23
C TYR A 274 -16.25 2.70 6.23
N ILE A 275 -16.27 1.57 6.93
CA ILE A 275 -15.16 0.60 6.96
C ILE A 275 -14.88 0.05 5.56
N LYS A 276 -15.92 -0.28 4.78
CA LYS A 276 -15.73 -0.71 3.38
C LYS A 276 -15.00 0.33 2.54
N SER A 277 -15.32 1.61 2.72
CA SER A 277 -14.62 2.69 2.03
C SER A 277 -13.15 2.80 2.48
N LEU A 278 -12.87 2.67 3.79
CA LEU A 278 -11.52 2.69 4.33
C LEU A 278 -10.68 1.49 3.83
N ILE A 279 -11.29 0.32 3.66
CA ILE A 279 -10.64 -0.84 3.05
C ILE A 279 -10.29 -0.55 1.58
N ASN A 280 -11.21 0.02 0.82
CA ASN A 280 -10.97 0.41 -0.57
C ASN A 280 -9.87 1.46 -0.70
N LEU A 281 -9.75 2.37 0.28
CA LEU A 281 -8.67 3.36 0.35
C LEU A 281 -7.32 2.75 0.80
N GLY A 282 -7.31 1.48 1.25
CA GLY A 282 -6.10 0.83 1.74
C GLY A 282 -5.57 1.41 3.06
N ILE A 283 -6.46 1.92 3.91
CA ILE A 283 -6.12 2.46 5.24
C ILE A 283 -6.27 1.38 6.31
N ILE A 284 -7.33 0.58 6.20
CA ILE A 284 -7.60 -0.56 7.08
C ILE A 284 -7.81 -1.84 6.29
N THR A 285 -7.75 -2.97 6.96
CA THR A 285 -8.08 -4.28 6.40
C THR A 285 -9.05 -5.02 7.32
N LYS A 286 -9.75 -6.01 6.74
CA LYS A 286 -10.53 -6.99 7.46
C LYS A 286 -9.76 -8.30 7.44
N GLU A 287 -9.42 -8.81 8.61
CA GLU A 287 -8.74 -10.09 8.80
C GLU A 287 -9.73 -11.14 9.29
N THR A 288 -9.55 -12.38 8.86
CA THR A 288 -10.26 -13.56 9.37
C THR A 288 -9.22 -14.56 9.86
N PRO A 289 -9.53 -15.38 10.88
CA PRO A 289 -8.60 -16.43 11.29
C PRO A 289 -8.19 -17.29 10.08
N TYR A 290 -6.90 -17.58 9.96
CA TYR A 290 -6.38 -18.37 8.83
C TYR A 290 -7.18 -19.66 8.61
N GLY A 291 -7.46 -19.98 7.35
CA GLY A 291 -8.27 -21.15 6.97
C GLY A 291 -9.78 -20.97 7.11
N GLN A 292 -10.26 -19.86 7.67
CA GLN A 292 -11.71 -19.56 7.74
C GLN A 292 -12.10 -18.59 6.62
N LYS A 293 -13.17 -18.93 5.90
CA LYS A 293 -13.86 -17.97 5.04
C LYS A 293 -14.58 -16.98 5.95
N GLU A 294 -15.33 -16.02 5.57
CA GLU A 294 -15.99 -15.04 6.43
C GLU A 294 -16.50 -15.60 7.77
N SER A 295 -16.08 -15.01 8.89
CA SER A 295 -16.51 -15.46 10.22
C SER A 295 -16.93 -14.28 11.10
N ARG A 296 -17.76 -14.57 12.12
CA ARG A 296 -18.10 -13.62 13.20
C ARG A 296 -16.85 -13.23 14.03
N ARG A 297 -15.72 -13.93 13.84
CA ARG A 297 -14.45 -13.68 14.48
C ARG A 297 -13.56 -12.71 13.69
N SER A 298 -14.05 -12.15 12.56
CA SER A 298 -13.27 -11.17 11.79
C SER A 298 -12.96 -9.94 12.62
N ILE A 299 -11.73 -9.43 12.42
CA ILE A 299 -11.23 -8.21 13.06
C ILE A 299 -10.84 -7.19 11.99
N TYR A 300 -10.73 -5.94 12.41
CA TYR A 300 -10.27 -4.83 11.57
C TYR A 300 -8.97 -4.28 12.14
N SER A 301 -8.02 -4.03 11.27
CA SER A 301 -6.71 -3.47 11.63
C SER A 301 -6.27 -2.40 10.64
N SER A 302 -5.40 -1.50 11.07
CA SER A 302 -4.76 -0.52 10.18
C SER A 302 -3.60 -1.18 9.44
N ILE A 303 -3.59 -1.07 8.10
CA ILE A 303 -2.49 -1.54 7.25
C ILE A 303 -1.54 -0.43 6.83
N ASP A 304 -1.96 0.82 6.94
CA ASP A 304 -1.09 1.96 6.69
C ASP A 304 -0.40 2.38 8.00
N ASN A 305 0.90 2.20 8.05
CA ASN A 305 1.67 2.47 9.26
C ASN A 305 1.68 3.95 9.63
N MET A 306 1.69 4.87 8.63
CA MET A 306 1.64 6.31 8.92
C MET A 306 0.31 6.69 9.58
N PHE A 307 -0.81 6.17 9.07
CA PHE A 307 -2.12 6.36 9.69
C PHE A 307 -2.17 5.72 11.07
N ARG A 308 -1.66 4.50 11.22
CA ARG A 308 -1.61 3.78 12.51
C ARG A 308 -0.84 4.59 13.55
N PHE A 309 0.35 5.10 13.21
CA PHE A 309 1.18 5.91 14.10
C PHE A 309 0.48 7.23 14.45
N TRP A 310 0.01 7.96 13.44
CA TRP A 310 -0.62 9.25 13.64
C TRP A 310 -1.86 9.17 14.52
N TYR A 311 -2.80 8.28 14.22
CA TYR A 311 -4.05 8.13 14.97
C TYR A 311 -3.85 7.59 16.39
N ARG A 312 -2.76 6.86 16.63
CA ARG A 312 -2.42 6.38 17.97
C ARG A 312 -1.82 7.47 18.87
N PHE A 313 -1.01 8.37 18.30
CA PHE A 313 -0.15 9.24 19.11
C PHE A 313 -0.40 10.74 18.96
N VAL A 314 -0.88 11.21 17.82
CA VAL A 314 -0.97 12.64 17.54
C VAL A 314 -2.25 13.26 18.12
N PRO A 315 -3.47 12.72 17.95
CA PRO A 315 -4.71 13.37 18.36
C PRO A 315 -4.78 13.71 19.86
N ASP A 316 -4.37 12.80 20.72
CA ASP A 316 -4.41 12.99 22.17
C ASP A 316 -3.42 14.06 22.67
N ASN A 317 -2.48 14.46 21.82
CA ASN A 317 -1.43 15.41 22.14
C ASN A 317 -1.56 16.75 21.40
N TYR A 318 -2.64 16.99 20.65
CA TYR A 318 -2.82 18.22 19.85
C TYR A 318 -2.54 19.50 20.62
N SER A 319 -3.06 19.63 21.86
CA SER A 319 -2.88 20.86 22.65
C SER A 319 -1.42 21.11 23.03
N LEU A 320 -0.64 20.08 23.26
CA LEU A 320 0.80 20.19 23.56
C LEU A 320 1.60 20.49 22.30
N ILE A 321 1.28 19.81 21.21
CA ILE A 321 1.94 20.01 19.90
C ILE A 321 1.73 21.46 19.42
N ALA A 322 0.49 21.96 19.48
CA ALA A 322 0.17 23.34 19.10
C ALA A 322 0.92 24.39 19.93
N ARG A 323 1.40 24.05 21.13
CA ARG A 323 2.20 24.91 22.01
C ARG A 323 3.72 24.70 21.86
N GLY A 324 4.13 23.89 20.89
CA GLY A 324 5.55 23.61 20.64
C GLY A 324 6.22 22.65 21.63
N ALA A 325 5.43 21.88 22.40
CA ALA A 325 5.97 20.94 23.40
C ALA A 325 6.32 19.56 22.80
N ALA A 326 6.96 19.52 21.64
CA ALA A 326 7.29 18.29 20.91
C ALA A 326 8.14 17.32 21.75
N ASP A 327 9.11 17.82 22.52
CA ASP A 327 9.96 17.00 23.41
C ASP A 327 9.15 16.28 24.48
N LEU A 328 8.21 16.98 25.11
CA LEU A 328 7.32 16.40 26.12
C LEU A 328 6.39 15.35 25.49
N VAL A 329 5.87 15.62 24.29
CA VAL A 329 5.02 14.65 23.59
C VAL A 329 5.82 13.42 23.19
N TYR A 330 7.03 13.59 22.64
CA TYR A 330 7.87 12.45 22.26
C TYR A 330 8.26 11.60 23.46
N SER A 331 8.57 12.20 24.62
CA SER A 331 8.86 11.45 25.85
C SER A 331 7.69 10.56 26.34
N ARG A 332 6.45 10.91 25.98
CA ARG A 332 5.27 10.08 26.21
C ARG A 332 5.09 8.98 25.18
N ILE A 333 5.51 9.21 23.91
CA ILE A 333 5.41 8.24 22.83
C ILE A 333 6.49 7.15 22.93
N ALA A 334 7.72 7.53 23.22
CA ALA A 334 8.89 6.66 23.19
C ALA A 334 8.73 5.33 23.97
N PRO A 335 8.18 5.30 25.19
CA PRO A 335 7.96 4.06 25.95
C PRO A 335 7.01 3.07 25.25
N HIS A 336 6.11 3.54 24.39
CA HIS A 336 5.12 2.72 23.69
C HIS A 336 5.57 2.25 22.31
N LEU A 337 6.73 2.72 21.81
CA LEU A 337 7.21 2.35 20.46
C LEU A 337 7.51 0.85 20.35
N SER A 338 8.04 0.21 21.40
CA SER A 338 8.34 -1.23 21.33
C SER A 338 7.07 -2.07 21.19
N GLU A 339 6.03 -1.76 21.94
CA GLU A 339 4.71 -2.41 21.82
C GLU A 339 4.09 -2.14 20.44
N TYR A 340 4.13 -0.87 19.99
CA TYR A 340 3.65 -0.46 18.68
C TYR A 340 4.29 -1.25 17.54
N MET A 341 5.61 -1.47 17.65
CA MET A 341 6.39 -2.22 16.65
C MET A 341 6.07 -3.71 16.60
N GLY A 342 5.46 -4.29 17.63
CA GLY A 342 5.08 -5.72 17.62
C GLY A 342 4.29 -6.09 16.36
N LYS A 343 3.19 -5.36 16.10
CA LYS A 343 2.36 -5.60 14.91
C LYS A 343 3.06 -5.27 13.60
N VAL A 344 3.88 -4.22 13.58
CA VAL A 344 4.69 -3.87 12.40
C VAL A 344 5.68 -4.99 12.09
N PHE A 345 6.27 -5.58 13.11
CA PHE A 345 7.23 -6.67 12.95
C PHE A 345 6.60 -7.95 12.40
N GLU A 346 5.37 -8.30 12.82
CA GLU A 346 4.61 -9.39 12.20
C GLU A 346 4.44 -9.16 10.69
N ASP A 347 4.08 -7.91 10.28
CA ASP A 347 3.92 -7.56 8.87
C ASP A 347 5.26 -7.66 8.10
N ILE A 348 6.39 -7.24 8.71
CA ILE A 348 7.73 -7.38 8.13
C ILE A 348 8.11 -8.87 7.99
N CYS A 349 7.84 -9.69 9.01
CA CYS A 349 8.11 -11.14 8.96
C CYS A 349 7.29 -11.84 7.87
N ALA A 350 6.03 -11.46 7.70
CA ALA A 350 5.20 -11.99 6.62
C ALA A 350 5.75 -11.62 5.23
N GLN A 351 6.23 -10.38 5.04
CA GLN A 351 6.88 -9.94 3.79
C GLN A 351 8.15 -10.76 3.53
N TYR A 352 8.99 -10.95 4.55
CA TYR A 352 10.19 -11.78 4.45
C TYR A 352 9.86 -13.22 4.00
N LEU A 353 8.84 -13.86 4.57
CA LEU A 353 8.44 -15.20 4.16
C LEU A 353 8.01 -15.24 2.68
N TRP A 354 7.31 -14.23 2.19
CA TRP A 354 6.98 -14.11 0.77
C TRP A 354 8.23 -13.97 -0.11
N GLU A 355 9.20 -13.16 0.31
CA GLU A 355 10.48 -13.00 -0.40
C GLU A 355 11.25 -14.32 -0.44
N GLN A 356 11.33 -15.04 0.68
CA GLN A 356 11.96 -16.37 0.74
C GLN A 356 11.26 -17.39 -0.17
N LEU A 357 9.93 -17.38 -0.21
CA LEU A 357 9.17 -18.24 -1.12
C LEU A 357 9.48 -17.94 -2.58
N LEU A 358 9.46 -16.67 -2.97
CA LEU A 358 9.74 -16.25 -4.35
C LEU A 358 11.20 -16.50 -4.77
N ALA A 359 12.12 -16.46 -3.82
CA ALA A 359 13.53 -16.82 -4.02
C ALA A 359 13.79 -18.34 -4.04
N GLY A 360 12.76 -19.18 -3.81
CA GLY A 360 12.90 -20.63 -3.72
C GLY A 360 13.64 -21.12 -2.47
N GLN A 361 13.72 -20.29 -1.43
CA GLN A 361 14.44 -20.57 -0.17
C GLN A 361 13.51 -20.99 0.97
N CYS A 362 12.20 -20.96 0.77
CA CYS A 362 11.24 -21.43 1.77
C CYS A 362 11.10 -22.96 1.68
N PRO A 363 11.17 -23.69 2.81
CA PRO A 363 11.11 -25.17 2.82
C PRO A 363 9.77 -25.74 2.40
N ILE A 364 8.70 -24.95 2.48
CA ILE A 364 7.36 -25.31 2.00
C ILE A 364 6.79 -24.20 1.13
N SER A 365 5.93 -24.57 0.20
CA SER A 365 5.16 -23.59 -0.59
C SER A 365 3.86 -23.22 0.13
N PHE A 366 3.38 -22.00 -0.09
CA PHE A 366 2.09 -21.54 0.39
C PHE A 366 1.48 -20.56 -0.61
N SER A 367 0.16 -20.46 -0.64
CA SER A 367 -0.55 -19.51 -1.50
C SER A 367 -1.07 -18.28 -0.74
N SER A 368 -1.05 -18.33 0.59
CA SER A 368 -1.45 -17.24 1.47
C SER A 368 -0.75 -17.34 2.81
N LEU A 369 -0.57 -16.20 3.46
CA LEU A 369 -0.19 -16.08 4.86
C LEU A 369 -1.29 -15.33 5.60
N GLY A 370 -1.48 -15.63 6.88
CA GLY A 370 -2.42 -14.92 7.73
C GLY A 370 -2.24 -15.28 9.20
N ARG A 371 -2.86 -14.50 10.07
CA ARG A 371 -2.93 -14.76 11.51
C ARG A 371 -4.00 -15.79 11.80
N TRP A 372 -3.80 -16.57 12.85
CA TRP A 372 -4.83 -17.42 13.38
C TRP A 372 -5.11 -17.07 14.84
N TRP A 373 -6.38 -17.03 15.21
CA TRP A 373 -6.83 -16.88 16.60
C TRP A 373 -8.09 -17.68 16.84
N GLY A 374 -8.20 -18.19 18.05
CA GLY A 374 -9.32 -19.03 18.47
C GLY A 374 -9.30 -19.25 19.96
N THR A 375 -10.24 -20.09 20.41
CA THR A 375 -10.30 -20.55 21.80
C THR A 375 -9.79 -21.98 21.83
N ASP A 376 -8.83 -22.27 22.69
CA ASP A 376 -8.45 -23.65 23.02
C ASP A 376 -9.58 -24.29 23.83
N GLU A 377 -10.21 -25.31 23.28
CA GLU A 377 -11.35 -25.96 23.94
C GLU A 377 -10.97 -26.69 25.24
N ALA A 378 -9.71 -27.12 25.36
CA ALA A 378 -9.22 -27.83 26.53
C ALA A 378 -8.98 -26.89 27.72
N THR A 379 -8.35 -25.72 27.47
CA THR A 379 -8.00 -24.74 28.52
C THR A 379 -9.04 -23.62 28.64
N ARG A 380 -9.92 -23.43 27.63
CA ARG A 380 -10.84 -22.30 27.45
C ARG A 380 -10.14 -20.95 27.33
N GLU A 381 -8.85 -20.93 27.05
CA GLU A 381 -8.05 -19.74 26.85
C GLU A 381 -8.05 -19.30 25.39
N GLN A 382 -7.83 -18.00 25.15
CA GLN A 382 -7.62 -17.46 23.82
C GLN A 382 -6.21 -17.83 23.37
N ALA A 383 -6.11 -18.39 22.16
CA ALA A 383 -4.85 -18.72 21.52
C ALA A 383 -4.70 -17.95 20.21
N GLU A 384 -3.51 -17.51 19.91
CA GLU A 384 -3.16 -16.78 18.69
C GLU A 384 -1.83 -17.28 18.13
N ILE A 385 -1.70 -17.27 16.80
CA ILE A 385 -0.46 -17.55 16.05
C ILE A 385 -0.28 -16.40 15.08
N ASP A 386 0.88 -15.77 15.10
CA ASP A 386 1.13 -14.52 14.36
C ASP A 386 1.09 -14.75 12.85
N ILE A 387 1.70 -15.84 12.35
CA ILE A 387 1.69 -16.16 10.93
C ILE A 387 1.45 -17.66 10.74
N VAL A 388 0.51 -17.98 9.86
CA VAL A 388 0.22 -19.34 9.38
C VAL A 388 0.22 -19.32 7.86
N GLY A 389 0.88 -20.31 7.25
CA GLY A 389 0.83 -20.55 5.80
C GLY A 389 0.76 -22.04 5.51
N ALA A 390 -0.22 -22.51 4.73
CA ALA A 390 -0.39 -23.92 4.42
C ALA A 390 0.01 -24.22 2.97
N GLN A 391 0.73 -25.32 2.80
CA GLN A 391 1.01 -25.92 1.51
C GLN A 391 -0.17 -26.77 1.04
N ASP A 392 -0.69 -27.57 1.97
CA ASP A 392 -1.81 -28.47 1.75
C ASP A 392 -2.57 -28.74 3.07
N LYS A 393 -3.48 -29.71 3.09
CA LYS A 393 -4.27 -30.06 4.28
C LYS A 393 -3.47 -30.67 5.43
N ASN A 394 -2.24 -31.10 5.18
CA ASN A 394 -1.40 -31.77 6.17
C ASN A 394 -0.14 -30.98 6.53
N THR A 395 0.29 -30.06 5.68
CA THR A 395 1.60 -29.40 5.77
C THR A 395 1.43 -27.89 5.87
N ALA A 396 2.01 -27.30 6.90
CA ALA A 396 1.96 -25.87 7.13
C ALA A 396 3.25 -25.33 7.75
N LEU A 397 3.48 -24.02 7.61
CA LEU A 397 4.38 -23.27 8.48
C LEU A 397 3.56 -22.49 9.51
N VAL A 398 4.12 -22.31 10.68
CA VAL A 398 3.62 -21.38 11.70
C VAL A 398 4.78 -20.53 12.21
N ALA A 399 4.51 -19.28 12.55
CA ALA A 399 5.54 -18.40 13.05
C ALA A 399 5.06 -17.58 14.25
N GLU A 400 6.01 -17.27 15.13
CA GLU A 400 5.88 -16.33 16.23
C GLU A 400 6.92 -15.21 16.06
N CYS A 401 6.50 -13.98 16.25
CA CYS A 401 7.29 -12.77 15.99
C CYS A 401 7.49 -11.96 17.27
N LYS A 402 8.74 -11.74 17.69
CA LYS A 402 9.05 -11.02 18.94
C LYS A 402 9.92 -9.78 18.68
N TRP A 403 9.30 -8.62 18.85
CA TRP A 403 9.98 -7.32 18.82
C TRP A 403 10.27 -6.87 20.26
N THR A 404 11.19 -7.56 20.94
CA THR A 404 11.58 -7.28 22.31
C THR A 404 13.09 -7.10 22.44
N ASN A 405 13.55 -6.46 23.48
CA ASN A 405 14.97 -6.31 23.78
C ASN A 405 15.58 -7.57 24.40
N GLU A 406 14.75 -8.51 24.81
CA GLU A 406 15.16 -9.79 25.37
C GLU A 406 15.31 -10.84 24.25
N LYS A 407 16.22 -11.79 24.45
CA LYS A 407 16.38 -12.92 23.54
C LYS A 407 15.20 -13.88 23.69
N VAL A 408 14.73 -14.39 22.56
CA VAL A 408 13.66 -15.39 22.53
C VAL A 408 14.18 -16.73 23.06
N ASP A 409 13.43 -17.34 23.96
CA ASP A 409 13.75 -18.60 24.61
C ASP A 409 12.87 -19.77 24.15
N LEU A 410 13.16 -20.98 24.67
CA LEU A 410 12.40 -22.20 24.35
C LEU A 410 10.95 -22.18 24.82
N ALA A 411 10.57 -21.32 25.79
CA ALA A 411 9.18 -21.24 26.23
C ALA A 411 8.28 -20.72 25.12
N VAL A 412 8.78 -19.76 24.32
CA VAL A 412 8.07 -19.24 23.13
C VAL A 412 7.84 -20.36 22.11
N LEU A 413 8.86 -21.18 21.81
CA LEU A 413 8.72 -22.32 20.91
C LEU A 413 7.68 -23.33 21.42
N LYS A 414 7.75 -23.70 22.70
CA LYS A 414 6.80 -24.64 23.31
C LYS A 414 5.36 -24.14 23.18
N THR A 415 5.15 -22.84 23.47
CA THR A 415 3.83 -22.21 23.31
C THR A 415 3.35 -22.27 21.85
N LEU A 416 4.23 -21.97 20.89
CA LEU A 416 3.89 -22.03 19.47
C LEU A 416 3.55 -23.47 19.03
N ILE A 417 4.30 -24.47 19.49
CA ILE A 417 4.02 -25.88 19.21
C ILE A 417 2.64 -26.29 19.76
N GLU A 418 2.32 -25.95 21.02
CA GLU A 418 1.02 -26.29 21.60
C GLU A 418 -0.13 -25.61 20.85
N ARG A 419 0.01 -24.33 20.53
CA ARG A 419 -1.01 -23.59 19.75
C ARG A 419 -1.18 -24.16 18.34
N SER A 420 -0.11 -24.61 17.70
CA SER A 420 -0.16 -25.15 16.34
C SER A 420 -0.98 -26.46 16.24
N LYS A 421 -1.10 -27.21 17.34
CA LYS A 421 -1.93 -28.42 17.38
C LYS A 421 -3.41 -28.11 17.13
N LEU A 422 -3.86 -26.90 17.50
CA LEU A 422 -5.24 -26.44 17.28
C LEU A 422 -5.59 -26.27 15.79
N LEU A 423 -4.58 -26.19 14.91
CA LEU A 423 -4.75 -26.09 13.47
C LEU A 423 -4.94 -27.45 12.77
N GLY A 424 -4.57 -28.55 13.42
CA GLY A 424 -4.76 -29.92 12.91
C GLY A 424 -3.81 -30.37 11.79
N TYR A 425 -2.74 -29.62 11.49
CA TYR A 425 -1.73 -30.03 10.51
C TYR A 425 -0.84 -31.14 11.06
N LYS A 426 -0.46 -32.10 10.20
CA LYS A 426 0.41 -33.25 10.59
C LYS A 426 1.89 -32.90 10.54
N HIS A 427 2.28 -32.06 9.58
CA HIS A 427 3.66 -31.65 9.35
C HIS A 427 3.73 -30.11 9.47
N VAL A 428 4.38 -29.65 10.53
CA VAL A 428 4.50 -28.22 10.81
C VAL A 428 5.98 -27.82 10.81
N THR A 429 6.30 -26.77 10.06
CA THR A 429 7.58 -26.06 10.12
C THR A 429 7.39 -24.82 10.99
N TYR A 430 8.26 -24.64 11.97
CA TYR A 430 8.19 -23.57 12.95
C TYR A 430 9.19 -22.48 12.62
N TYR A 431 8.74 -21.25 12.60
CA TYR A 431 9.60 -20.08 12.49
C TYR A 431 9.53 -19.27 13.77
N LEU A 432 10.69 -18.88 14.29
CA LEU A 432 10.77 -17.85 15.33
C LEU A 432 11.51 -16.65 14.77
N PHE A 433 10.86 -15.50 14.80
CA PHE A 433 11.43 -14.22 14.42
C PHE A 433 11.74 -13.41 15.68
N ALA A 434 12.95 -12.88 15.78
CA ALA A 434 13.37 -12.16 16.97
C ALA A 434 14.19 -10.91 16.64
N LYS A 435 13.82 -9.77 17.23
CA LYS A 435 14.61 -8.53 17.16
C LYS A 435 16.00 -8.73 17.75
N SER A 436 16.08 -9.27 18.98
CA SER A 436 17.31 -9.37 19.78
C SER A 436 17.98 -10.74 19.73
N GLY A 437 17.52 -11.61 18.81
CA GLY A 437 18.05 -12.95 18.62
C GLY A 437 17.54 -13.95 19.65
N PHE A 438 18.27 -15.04 19.85
CA PHE A 438 17.82 -16.25 20.55
C PHE A 438 18.76 -16.62 21.68
N THR A 439 18.23 -17.33 22.67
CA THR A 439 19.05 -17.97 23.72
C THR A 439 19.82 -19.16 23.13
N GLN A 440 20.92 -19.56 23.78
CA GLN A 440 21.70 -20.71 23.33
C GLN A 440 20.84 -21.98 23.24
N ALA A 441 19.95 -22.19 24.21
CA ALA A 441 19.03 -23.32 24.19
C ALA A 441 18.09 -23.37 22.97
N CYS A 442 17.64 -22.20 22.46
CA CYS A 442 16.89 -22.15 21.20
C CYS A 442 17.75 -22.50 20.00
N ILE A 443 19.01 -22.08 19.99
CA ILE A 443 19.96 -22.36 18.89
C ILE A 443 20.25 -23.86 18.86
N ASP A 444 20.57 -24.46 20.01
CA ASP A 444 20.84 -25.91 20.15
C ASP A 444 19.63 -26.73 19.69
N GLU A 445 18.41 -26.33 20.05
CA GLU A 445 17.17 -26.96 19.60
C GLU A 445 17.00 -26.89 18.08
N ALA A 446 17.30 -25.71 17.47
CA ALA A 446 17.18 -25.55 16.02
C ALA A 446 18.23 -26.39 15.24
N GLU A 447 19.42 -26.59 15.80
CA GLU A 447 20.43 -27.46 15.23
C GLU A 447 20.00 -28.93 15.29
N ALA A 448 19.30 -29.33 16.36
CA ALA A 448 18.78 -30.70 16.54
C ALA A 448 17.48 -30.94 15.75
N ASN A 449 16.68 -29.93 15.49
CA ASN A 449 15.35 -30.02 14.92
C ASN A 449 15.24 -29.25 13.60
N GLN A 450 15.40 -29.92 12.49
CA GLN A 450 15.31 -29.35 11.12
C GLN A 450 13.97 -28.67 10.80
N LYS A 451 12.94 -28.87 11.63
CA LYS A 451 11.64 -28.19 11.46
C LYS A 451 11.57 -26.81 12.14
N LEU A 452 12.59 -26.44 12.90
CA LEU A 452 12.68 -25.13 13.56
C LEU A 452 13.66 -24.23 12.82
N ILE A 453 13.17 -23.07 12.41
CA ILE A 453 13.96 -22.06 11.70
C ILE A 453 13.98 -20.80 12.54
N LEU A 454 15.16 -20.36 12.93
CA LEU A 454 15.40 -19.14 13.69
C LEU A 454 15.81 -18.02 12.73
N VAL A 455 15.07 -16.93 12.71
CA VAL A 455 15.35 -15.77 11.88
C VAL A 455 15.58 -14.55 12.74
N PRO A 456 16.84 -14.17 13.02
CA PRO A 456 17.12 -12.91 13.69
C PRO A 456 16.84 -11.75 12.73
N TYR A 457 16.27 -10.67 13.24
CA TYR A 457 15.86 -9.52 12.45
C TYR A 457 16.99 -8.97 11.54
N LYS A 458 18.23 -9.02 11.99
CA LYS A 458 19.40 -8.58 11.20
C LYS A 458 19.54 -9.28 9.83
N GLN A 459 18.94 -10.45 9.65
CA GLN A 459 18.95 -11.17 8.36
C GLN A 459 17.87 -10.66 7.39
N MET A 460 16.97 -9.80 7.85
CA MET A 460 15.80 -9.35 7.09
C MET A 460 15.96 -7.91 6.54
N SER A 461 17.03 -7.18 6.91
CA SER A 461 17.20 -5.74 6.64
C SER A 461 18.44 -5.42 5.80
#